data_e853326516de997bf0bfa504b93b8ec5
#
_entry.id   e853326516de997bf0bfa504b93b8ec5
#
_cell.length_a   1.000
_cell.length_b   1.000
_cell.length_c   1.000
_cell.angle_alpha   90.00
_cell.angle_beta   90.00
_cell.angle_gamma   90.00
#
_symmetry.space_group_name_H-M   'P 1'
#
loop_
_entity.id
_entity.type
_entity.pdbx_description
1 polymer ?
#
loop_
_entity_poly.entity_id
_entity_poly.type
_entity_poly.pdbx_seq_one_letter_code
_entity_poly.pdbx_strand_id
1 'polypeptide(L)'
;MTQNAKPEISQINLVGVVSPICLLKCQSALDMLKPGNVLEVMVQDPEVVCNLQKIIERSANQVIKTEQNDEYFQIFIRRGAIVSKV
;
A
#
# COMPACT_ATOMS: atom_id res chain seq x y z
N MET A 1 29.36 -1.44 8.86
CA MET A 1 28.78 -1.01 8.89
C MET A 1 27.57 -1.35 8.81
N THR A 2 27.03 -1.29 9.16
CA THR A 2 26.01 -1.71 9.09
C THR A 2 25.01 -1.04 8.95
N GLN A 3 24.32 -1.06 8.54
CA GLN A 3 23.48 -0.44 8.27
C GLN A 3 22.27 -0.87 8.74
N ASN A 4 21.68 -0.34 9.32
CA ASN A 4 20.50 -0.61 9.65
C ASN A 4 19.62 -0.29 8.70
N ALA A 5 19.24 -1.00 7.89
CA ALA A 5 18.44 -0.73 6.84
C ALA A 5 17.07 -0.49 7.33
N LYS A 6 16.66 0.67 7.40
CA LYS A 6 15.30 0.99 7.67
C LYS A 6 14.51 0.78 6.42
N PRO A 7 13.28 0.31 6.53
CA PRO A 7 12.41 0.18 5.36
C PRO A 7 12.22 1.52 4.70
N GLU A 8 12.25 1.54 3.39
CA GLU A 8 11.96 2.74 2.66
C GLU A 8 10.46 2.92 2.56
N ILE A 9 10.01 4.16 2.60
CA ILE A 9 8.61 4.47 2.45
C ILE A 9 8.45 5.23 1.14
N SER A 10 7.68 4.64 0.23
CA SER A 10 7.33 5.29 -1.02
C SER A 10 5.92 5.81 -0.91
N GLN A 11 5.59 6.83 -1.66
CA GLN A 11 4.28 7.45 -1.59
C GLN A 11 3.61 7.42 -2.94
N ILE A 12 2.31 7.18 -2.96
CA ILE A 12 1.54 7.33 -4.17
C ILE A 12 0.26 8.07 -3.83
N ASN A 13 -0.04 9.10 -4.58
CA ASN A 13 -1.22 9.92 -4.36
C ASN A 13 -2.31 9.51 -5.34
N LEU A 14 -3.33 8.87 -4.83
CA LEU A 14 -4.45 8.42 -5.65
C LEU A 14 -5.73 9.21 -5.36
N VAL A 15 -5.59 10.37 -4.72
CA VAL A 15 -6.72 11.25 -4.48
C VAL A 15 -7.28 11.69 -5.82
N GLY A 16 -8.58 11.51 -5.99
CA GLY A 16 -9.23 11.87 -7.26
C GLY A 16 -9.18 10.81 -8.32
N VAL A 17 -8.45 9.73 -8.10
CA VAL A 17 -8.39 8.64 -9.07
C VAL A 17 -9.55 7.69 -8.80
N VAL A 18 -10.30 7.36 -9.83
CA VAL A 18 -11.50 6.54 -9.64
C VAL A 18 -11.15 5.06 -9.58
N SER A 19 -11.99 4.33 -8.88
CA SER A 19 -11.91 2.89 -8.85
C SER A 19 -12.45 2.34 -10.17
N PRO A 20 -11.91 1.28 -10.76
CA PRO A 20 -10.89 0.39 -10.19
C PRO A 20 -9.46 0.80 -10.54
N ILE A 21 -9.28 1.90 -11.26
CA ILE A 21 -7.94 2.34 -11.66
C ILE A 21 -7.09 2.57 -10.42
N CYS A 22 -7.69 3.12 -9.39
CA CYS A 22 -7.03 3.36 -8.12
C CYS A 22 -6.42 2.07 -7.56
N LEU A 23 -7.19 1.00 -7.60
CA LEU A 23 -6.73 -0.29 -7.07
C LEU A 23 -5.58 -0.85 -7.90
N LEU A 24 -5.69 -0.72 -9.21
CA LEU A 24 -4.66 -1.22 -10.10
C LEU A 24 -3.35 -0.46 -9.93
N LYS A 25 -3.44 0.85 -9.76
CA LYS A 25 -2.23 1.66 -9.56
C LYS A 25 -1.55 1.31 -8.24
N CYS A 26 -2.33 1.09 -7.20
CA CYS A 26 -1.80 0.69 -5.91
C CYS A 26 -1.08 -0.64 -6.01
N GLN A 27 -1.68 -1.59 -6.69
CA GLN A 27 -1.11 -2.91 -6.84
C GLN A 27 0.19 -2.86 -7.64
N SER A 28 0.21 -2.08 -8.72
CA SER A 28 1.41 -1.91 -9.51
C SER A 28 2.53 -1.28 -8.69
N ALA A 29 2.20 -0.30 -7.88
CA ALA A 29 3.20 0.36 -7.04
C ALA A 29 3.78 -0.62 -6.01
N LEU A 30 2.93 -1.46 -5.43
CA LEU A 30 3.40 -2.46 -4.48
C LEU A 30 4.32 -3.45 -5.15
N ASP A 31 4.00 -3.86 -6.38
CA ASP A 31 4.81 -4.84 -7.08
C ASP A 31 6.21 -4.32 -7.38
N MET A 32 6.40 -3.03 -7.39
CA MET A 32 7.70 -2.44 -7.65
C MET A 32 8.55 -2.29 -6.39
N LEU A 33 7.96 -2.55 -5.23
CA LEU A 33 8.71 -2.42 -3.99
C LEU A 33 9.46 -3.69 -3.66
N LYS A 34 10.54 -3.55 -2.93
CA LYS A 34 11.24 -4.70 -2.38
C LYS A 34 10.52 -5.17 -1.13
N PRO A 35 10.58 -6.45 -0.81
CA PRO A 35 9.95 -6.95 0.40
C PRO A 35 10.42 -6.17 1.63
N GLY A 36 9.49 -5.87 2.51
CA GLY A 36 9.77 -5.11 3.72
C GLY A 36 9.61 -3.62 3.58
N ASN A 37 9.62 -3.10 2.37
CA ASN A 37 9.43 -1.67 2.18
C ASN A 37 7.94 -1.33 2.27
N VAL A 38 7.65 -0.07 2.49
CA VAL A 38 6.30 0.39 2.80
C VAL A 38 5.82 1.34 1.73
N LEU A 39 4.56 1.19 1.34
CA LEU A 39 3.90 2.12 0.43
C LEU A 39 2.87 2.91 1.20
N GLU A 40 2.95 4.21 1.14
CA GLU A 40 1.94 5.07 1.69
C GLU A 40 1.00 5.47 0.56
N VAL A 41 -0.26 5.10 0.67
CA VAL A 41 -1.25 5.36 -0.36
C VAL A 41 -2.22 6.41 0.15
N MET A 42 -2.42 7.47 -0.61
CA MET A 42 -3.39 8.48 -0.26
C MET A 42 -4.61 8.31 -1.13
N VAL A 43 -5.77 8.12 -0.52
CA VAL A 43 -7.03 7.94 -1.23
C VAL A 43 -8.11 8.76 -0.53
N GLN A 44 -9.13 9.13 -1.28
CA GLN A 44 -10.16 9.99 -0.75
C GLN A 44 -11.44 9.24 -0.41
N ASP A 45 -11.74 8.19 -1.12
CA ASP A 45 -13.00 7.49 -1.00
C ASP A 45 -12.92 6.39 0.06
N PRO A 46 -13.75 6.43 1.11
CA PRO A 46 -13.73 5.37 2.13
C PRO A 46 -13.99 3.99 1.57
N GLU A 47 -14.75 3.90 0.49
CA GLU A 47 -15.03 2.62 -0.12
C GLU A 47 -13.76 2.03 -0.73
N VAL A 48 -12.91 2.87 -1.29
CA VAL A 48 -11.63 2.42 -1.82
C VAL A 48 -10.75 1.91 -0.69
N VAL A 49 -10.77 2.57 0.46
CA VAL A 49 -10.01 2.11 1.62
C VAL A 49 -10.44 0.70 2.01
N CYS A 50 -11.74 0.48 2.10
CA CYS A 50 -12.26 -0.82 2.44
C CYS A 50 -11.85 -1.88 1.43
N ASN A 51 -11.95 -1.56 0.16
CA ASN A 51 -11.60 -2.50 -0.90
C ASN A 51 -10.12 -2.82 -0.89
N LEU A 52 -9.28 -1.81 -0.70
CA LEU A 52 -7.84 -2.02 -0.63
C LEU A 52 -7.50 -2.94 0.54
N GLN A 53 -8.10 -2.70 1.69
CA GLN A 53 -7.81 -3.52 2.86
C GLN A 53 -8.15 -4.99 2.59
N LYS A 54 -9.27 -5.24 1.94
CA LYS A 54 -9.66 -6.61 1.62
C LYS A 54 -8.70 -7.27 0.65
N ILE A 55 -8.28 -6.52 -0.36
CA ILE A 55 -7.35 -7.05 -1.34
C ILE A 55 -6.00 -7.35 -0.71
N ILE A 56 -5.54 -6.43 0.12
CA ILE A 56 -4.24 -6.58 0.76
C ILE A 56 -4.25 -7.77 1.73
N GLU A 57 -5.34 -7.95 2.44
CA GLU A 57 -5.45 -9.06 3.39
C GLU A 57 -5.36 -10.41 2.71
N ARG A 58 -5.69 -10.48 1.43
CA ARG A 58 -5.64 -11.74 0.69
C ARG A 58 -4.30 -11.95 0.01
N SER A 59 -3.40 -11.02 0.18
CA SER A 59 -2.09 -11.10 -0.45
C SER A 59 -1.01 -11.33 0.61
N ALA A 60 0.23 -11.36 0.18
CA ALA A 60 1.35 -11.46 1.12
C ALA A 60 1.67 -10.11 1.76
N ASN A 61 1.05 -9.03 1.31
CA ASN A 61 1.31 -7.70 1.84
C ASN A 61 0.47 -7.47 3.10
N GLN A 62 0.78 -6.43 3.84
CA GLN A 62 0.12 -6.17 5.11
C GLN A 62 -0.14 -4.70 5.29
N VAL A 63 -1.37 -4.35 5.65
CA VAL A 63 -1.70 -2.98 6.04
C VAL A 63 -1.20 -2.82 7.47
N ILE A 64 -0.25 -1.93 7.66
CA ILE A 64 0.33 -1.75 8.97
C ILE A 64 -0.24 -0.55 9.71
N LYS A 65 -0.91 0.35 8.99
CA LYS A 65 -1.43 1.54 9.62
C LYS A 65 -2.40 2.23 8.67
N THR A 66 -3.45 2.80 9.20
CA THR A 66 -4.37 3.61 8.43
C THR A 66 -4.61 4.88 9.21
N GLU A 67 -4.48 6.01 8.54
CA GLU A 67 -4.73 7.30 9.15
C GLU A 67 -5.71 8.09 8.32
N GLN A 68 -6.39 9.03 8.92
CA GLN A 68 -7.36 9.84 8.23
C GLN A 68 -7.14 11.29 8.64
N ASN A 69 -7.15 12.18 7.68
CA ASN A 69 -7.19 13.60 7.97
C ASN A 69 -8.45 14.19 7.34
N ASP A 70 -8.56 15.51 7.31
CA ASP A 70 -9.78 16.14 6.83
C ASP A 70 -10.00 15.96 5.33
N GLU A 71 -8.97 15.62 4.60
CA GLU A 71 -9.06 15.60 3.16
C GLU A 71 -8.92 14.22 2.54
N TYR A 72 -8.21 13.32 3.17
CA TYR A 72 -7.99 12.02 2.59
C TYR A 72 -7.57 11.00 3.63
N PHE A 73 -7.50 9.74 3.20
CA PHE A 73 -7.02 8.66 4.05
C PHE A 73 -5.61 8.29 3.62
N GLN A 74 -4.79 7.89 4.57
CA GLN A 74 -3.44 7.40 4.30
C GLN A 74 -3.37 5.96 4.74
N ILE A 75 -3.02 5.07 3.84
CA ILE A 75 -2.91 3.65 4.15
C ILE A 75 -1.45 3.27 3.96
N PHE A 76 -0.87 2.69 4.99
CA PHE A 76 0.53 2.26 4.94
C PHE A 76 0.55 0.74 4.77
N ILE A 77 1.15 0.27 3.69
CA ILE A 77 1.16 -1.14 3.33
C ILE A 77 2.60 -1.61 3.23
N ARG A 78 2.93 -2.66 3.98
CA ARG A 78 4.25 -3.25 3.88
C ARG A 78 4.23 -4.35 2.85
N ARG A 79 5.18 -4.31 1.95
CA ARG A 79 5.34 -5.34 0.94
C ARG A 79 5.80 -6.63 1.60
N GLY A 80 5.06 -7.69 1.42
CA GLY A 80 5.43 -8.98 1.97
C GLY A 80 6.44 -9.70 1.11
N ALA A 81 7.04 -10.70 1.68
CA ALA A 81 7.96 -11.53 0.94
C ALA A 81 7.17 -12.40 -0.02
N ILE A 82 7.66 -12.55 -1.22
CA ILE A 82 7.03 -13.41 -2.18
C ILE A 82 7.46 -14.82 -1.89
N VAL A 83 6.52 -15.66 -1.60
CA VAL A 83 6.83 -17.02 -1.35
C VAL A 83 6.57 -17.76 -2.61
N SER A 84 7.62 -18.19 -3.23
CA SER A 84 7.44 -18.84 -4.40
C SER A 84 7.11 -20.19 -4.13
N LYS A 85 6.19 -20.70 -4.50
CA LYS A 85 5.87 -21.83 -4.29
C LYS A 85 5.97 -22.56 -5.28
N VAL A 86 6.40 -23.24 -5.41
CA VAL A 86 6.59 -23.93 -6.42
C VAL A 86 6.11 -25.05 -6.44
#